data_eb43ae418cb78fdf182f290ab896806b
#
_entry.id   eb43ae418cb78fdf182f290ab896806b
#
_cell.length_a   1.000
_cell.length_b   1.000
_cell.length_c   1.000
_cell.angle_alpha   90.00
_cell.angle_beta   90.00
_cell.angle_gamma   90.00
#
_symmetry.space_group_name_H-M   'P 1'
#
loop_
_entity.id
_entity.type
_entity.pdbx_description
1 polymer ?
#
loop_
_entity_poly.entity_id
_entity_poly.type
_entity_poly.pdbx_seq_one_letter_code
_entity_poly.pdbx_strand_id
1 'polypeptide(L)'
;MPDRDIYPYHYYKNANAVIDWMERALDFERVMVVPGEHGSVMHAELRFGDRIVMVSTAGSYPGAISPLDAGGATAGIALYMDDAELDGHYARAKASGVPIYLELESKDYGGRSYSLRDPEGGEWTIGSYRAGHPANG
;
A
#
# COMPACT_ATOMS: atom_id res chain seq x y z
N MET A 1 6.93 16.48 22.57
CA MET A 1 7.28 16.60 21.14
C MET A 1 6.12 17.16 20.36
N PRO A 2 6.35 18.07 19.40
CA PRO A 2 5.29 18.49 18.49
C PRO A 2 4.72 17.28 17.79
N ASP A 3 3.43 17.33 17.53
CA ASP A 3 2.74 16.27 16.81
C ASP A 3 3.11 16.35 15.33
N ARG A 4 3.62 15.25 14.78
CA ARG A 4 4.06 15.17 13.38
C ARG A 4 3.71 13.81 12.83
N ASP A 5 3.37 13.78 11.54
CA ASP A 5 3.08 12.53 10.87
C ASP A 5 3.52 12.60 9.40
N ILE A 6 3.47 11.47 8.72
CA ILE A 6 3.81 11.37 7.29
C ILE A 6 2.73 10.51 6.65
N TYR A 7 2.15 11.00 5.56
CA TYR A 7 1.14 10.25 4.83
C TYR A 7 1.63 9.92 3.43
N PRO A 8 1.78 8.62 3.10
CA PRO A 8 1.98 8.22 1.71
C PRO A 8 0.79 8.66 0.88
N TYR A 9 1.03 9.09 -0.35
CA TYR A 9 -0.01 9.58 -1.24
C TYR A 9 0.19 8.94 -2.62
N HIS A 10 -0.83 8.23 -3.11
CA HIS A 10 -0.74 7.50 -4.36
C HIS A 10 -1.81 7.95 -5.35
N TYR A 11 -1.47 7.88 -6.63
CA TYR A 11 -2.37 8.25 -7.73
C TYR A 11 -2.58 7.06 -8.63
N TYR A 12 -3.84 6.76 -8.93
CA TYR A 12 -4.21 5.62 -9.76
C TYR A 12 -5.22 6.04 -10.82
N LYS A 13 -5.15 5.44 -12.01
CA LYS A 13 -6.12 5.69 -13.07
C LYS A 13 -7.52 5.25 -12.65
N ASN A 14 -7.61 4.06 -12.06
CA ASN A 14 -8.85 3.55 -11.49
C ASN A 14 -8.71 3.45 -9.97
N ALA A 15 -8.74 4.61 -9.32
CA ALA A 15 -8.52 4.70 -7.88
C ALA A 15 -9.55 3.88 -7.10
N ASN A 16 -10.82 3.87 -7.53
CA ASN A 16 -11.85 3.08 -6.85
C ASN A 16 -11.51 1.59 -6.84
N ALA A 17 -11.04 1.06 -7.96
CA ALA A 17 -10.68 -0.36 -8.04
C ALA A 17 -9.48 -0.69 -7.15
N VAL A 18 -8.49 0.20 -7.07
CA VAL A 18 -7.33 -0.02 -6.22
C VAL A 18 -7.72 0.08 -4.74
N ILE A 19 -8.59 1.03 -4.39
CA ILE A 19 -9.11 1.15 -3.02
C ILE A 19 -9.83 -0.14 -2.61
N ASP A 20 -10.71 -0.66 -3.47
CA ASP A 20 -11.41 -1.93 -3.20
C ASP A 20 -10.42 -3.08 -3.00
N TRP A 21 -9.37 -3.13 -3.84
CA TRP A 21 -8.32 -4.13 -3.72
C TRP A 21 -7.55 -3.98 -2.40
N MET A 22 -7.22 -2.75 -1.98
CA MET A 22 -6.53 -2.51 -0.71
C MET A 22 -7.34 -3.03 0.48
N GLU A 23 -8.66 -2.86 0.43
CA GLU A 23 -9.53 -3.36 1.50
C GLU A 23 -9.55 -4.89 1.55
N ARG A 24 -9.79 -5.55 0.42
CA ARG A 24 -9.95 -7.00 0.41
C ARG A 24 -8.64 -7.78 0.42
N ALA A 25 -7.57 -7.26 -0.16
CA ALA A 25 -6.31 -7.96 -0.31
C ALA A 25 -5.27 -7.61 0.75
N LEU A 26 -5.23 -6.36 1.20
CA LEU A 26 -4.24 -5.86 2.15
C LEU A 26 -4.80 -5.52 3.53
N ASP A 27 -6.09 -5.72 3.73
CA ASP A 27 -6.75 -5.49 5.02
C ASP A 27 -6.74 -4.02 5.45
N PHE A 28 -6.82 -3.11 4.48
CA PHE A 28 -7.03 -1.70 4.78
C PHE A 28 -8.50 -1.45 5.13
N GLU A 29 -8.74 -0.42 5.91
CA GLU A 29 -10.08 0.04 6.24
C GLU A 29 -10.30 1.41 5.62
N ARG A 30 -11.39 1.55 4.87
CA ARG A 30 -11.78 2.82 4.26
C ARG A 30 -12.19 3.81 5.36
N VAL A 31 -11.53 4.96 5.42
CA VAL A 31 -11.87 6.03 6.37
C VAL A 31 -12.80 7.03 5.72
N MET A 32 -12.44 7.50 4.53
CA MET A 32 -13.29 8.41 3.76
C MET A 32 -12.92 8.33 2.29
N VAL A 33 -13.89 8.63 1.44
CA VAL A 33 -13.68 8.84 0.00
C VAL A 33 -14.48 10.06 -0.41
N VAL A 34 -13.80 11.07 -0.93
CA VAL A 34 -14.44 12.25 -1.50
C VAL A 34 -14.51 12.04 -3.01
N PRO A 35 -15.70 11.89 -3.59
CA PRO A 35 -15.82 11.66 -5.03
C PRO A 35 -15.50 12.93 -5.83
N GLY A 36 -14.90 12.72 -7.01
CA GLY A 36 -14.71 13.77 -7.98
C GLY A 36 -15.68 13.59 -9.15
N GLU A 37 -15.39 14.31 -10.24
CA GLU A 37 -16.22 14.22 -11.44
C GLU A 37 -16.02 12.87 -12.16
N HIS A 38 -17.05 12.41 -12.85
CA HIS A 38 -17.00 11.22 -13.73
C HIS A 38 -16.53 9.94 -13.02
N GLY A 39 -16.95 9.75 -11.77
CA GLY A 39 -16.58 8.56 -11.01
C GLY A 39 -15.16 8.55 -10.48
N SER A 40 -14.45 9.67 -10.59
CA SER A 40 -13.11 9.78 -10.04
C SER A 40 -13.11 9.92 -8.51
N VAL A 41 -11.93 9.81 -7.91
CA VAL A 41 -11.72 10.04 -6.48
C VAL A 41 -10.89 11.31 -6.34
N MET A 42 -11.47 12.32 -5.71
CA MET A 42 -10.74 13.56 -5.42
C MET A 42 -9.76 13.34 -4.28
N HIS A 43 -10.18 12.62 -3.26
CA HIS A 43 -9.37 12.35 -2.08
C HIS A 43 -9.92 11.14 -1.33
N ALA A 44 -9.05 10.23 -0.96
CA ALA A 44 -9.41 9.09 -0.14
C ALA A 44 -8.39 8.87 0.96
N GLU A 45 -8.85 8.37 2.08
CA GLU A 45 -8.01 7.98 3.20
C GLU A 45 -8.35 6.56 3.61
N LEU A 46 -7.32 5.73 3.71
CA LEU A 46 -7.44 4.34 4.12
C LEU A 46 -6.53 4.10 5.32
N ARG A 47 -7.01 3.31 6.26
CA ARG A 47 -6.30 3.02 7.50
C ARG A 47 -5.72 1.62 7.47
N PHE A 48 -4.46 1.52 7.90
CA PHE A 48 -3.79 0.26 8.18
C PHE A 48 -3.32 0.32 9.64
N GLY A 49 -3.96 -0.41 10.54
CA GLY A 49 -3.77 -0.16 11.96
C GLY A 49 -4.26 1.25 12.30
N ASP A 50 -3.40 2.09 12.83
CA ASP A 50 -3.69 3.50 13.13
C ASP A 50 -3.01 4.46 12.13
N ARG A 51 -2.47 3.94 11.03
CA ARG A 51 -1.76 4.75 10.04
C ARG A 51 -2.60 4.93 8.78
N ILE A 52 -2.37 6.05 8.11
CA ILE A 52 -3.20 6.48 6.97
C ILE A 52 -2.37 6.52 5.69
N VAL A 53 -2.95 5.98 4.63
CA VAL A 53 -2.49 6.14 3.25
C VAL A 53 -3.56 6.92 2.51
N MET A 54 -3.14 7.88 1.68
CA MET A 54 -4.05 8.70 0.89
C MET A 54 -3.98 8.31 -0.58
N VAL A 55 -5.12 8.39 -1.26
CA VAL A 55 -5.26 8.00 -2.66
C VAL A 55 -6.15 8.99 -3.38
N SER A 56 -5.81 9.32 -4.62
CA SER A 56 -6.72 10.02 -5.52
C SER A 56 -6.52 9.54 -6.96
N THR A 57 -7.45 9.93 -7.84
CA THR A 57 -7.38 9.59 -9.25
C THR A 57 -6.23 10.35 -9.89
N ALA A 58 -5.44 9.67 -10.71
CA ALA A 58 -4.36 10.27 -11.48
C ALA A 58 -4.93 11.41 -12.35
N GLY A 59 -4.16 12.49 -12.47
CA GLY A 59 -4.59 13.67 -13.19
C GLY A 59 -5.35 14.69 -12.35
N SER A 60 -5.68 14.36 -11.10
CA SER A 60 -6.34 15.30 -10.19
C SER A 60 -5.46 16.49 -9.84
N TYR A 61 -4.14 16.30 -9.92
CA TYR A 61 -3.15 17.34 -9.66
C TYR A 61 -2.11 17.33 -10.77
N PRO A 62 -1.50 18.48 -11.11
CA PRO A 62 -0.47 18.54 -12.15
C PRO A 62 0.67 17.58 -11.84
N GLY A 63 1.03 16.73 -12.81
CA GLY A 63 2.11 15.77 -12.67
C GLY A 63 1.78 14.51 -11.88
N ALA A 64 0.56 14.37 -11.38
CA ALA A 64 0.12 13.19 -10.65
C ALA A 64 -0.31 12.10 -11.64
N ILE A 65 0.54 11.10 -11.84
CA ILE A 65 0.29 10.01 -12.79
C ILE A 65 0.29 8.66 -12.10
N SER A 66 -0.36 7.69 -12.72
CA SER A 66 -0.38 6.30 -12.27
C SER A 66 0.95 5.61 -12.58
N PRO A 67 1.35 4.61 -11.76
CA PRO A 67 2.47 3.73 -12.12
C PRO A 67 2.33 3.10 -13.50
N LEU A 68 1.09 2.85 -13.98
CA LEU A 68 0.85 2.35 -15.33
C LEU A 68 1.43 3.28 -16.39
N ASP A 69 1.19 4.57 -16.26
CA ASP A 69 1.65 5.56 -17.24
C ASP A 69 3.13 5.90 -17.04
N ALA A 70 3.65 5.73 -15.84
CA ALA A 70 5.07 5.92 -15.55
C ALA A 70 5.93 4.75 -16.03
N GLY A 71 5.33 3.61 -16.31
CA GLY A 71 6.06 2.41 -16.70
C GLY A 71 6.74 1.70 -15.54
N GLY A 72 6.36 2.01 -14.31
CA GLY A 72 6.93 1.42 -13.10
C GLY A 72 6.70 2.30 -11.89
N ALA A 73 7.24 1.89 -10.76
CA ALA A 73 7.13 2.63 -9.52
C ALA A 73 8.47 3.26 -9.15
N THR A 74 8.47 4.53 -8.76
CA THR A 74 9.66 5.24 -8.29
C THR A 74 9.78 5.21 -6.77
N ALA A 75 8.73 4.76 -6.08
CA ALA A 75 8.68 4.60 -4.64
C ALA A 75 7.72 3.48 -4.31
N GLY A 76 7.79 2.98 -3.10
CA GLY A 76 6.89 1.95 -2.63
C GLY A 76 6.42 2.24 -1.21
N ILE A 77 5.49 1.42 -0.75
CA ILE A 77 5.02 1.45 0.63
C ILE A 77 5.43 0.16 1.31
N ALA A 78 6.01 0.28 2.50
CA ALA A 78 6.29 -0.87 3.34
C ALA A 78 5.30 -0.87 4.50
N LEU A 79 4.63 -2.01 4.69
CA LEU A 79 3.70 -2.22 5.79
C LEU A 79 4.34 -3.13 6.82
N TYR A 80 4.22 -2.74 8.08
CA TYR A 80 4.63 -3.61 9.18
C TYR A 80 3.41 -4.31 9.78
N MET A 81 3.57 -5.58 10.11
CA MET A 81 2.61 -6.31 10.93
C MET A 81 3.34 -7.37 11.76
N ASP A 82 2.68 -7.83 12.81
CA ASP A 82 3.24 -8.89 13.64
C ASP A 82 3.43 -10.16 12.80
N ASP A 83 4.53 -10.86 13.05
CA ASP A 83 4.88 -12.06 12.31
C ASP A 83 3.77 -13.11 12.34
N ALA A 84 3.02 -13.20 13.43
CA ALA A 84 1.93 -14.16 13.58
C ALA A 84 0.78 -13.93 12.58
N GLU A 85 0.61 -12.71 12.08
CA GLU A 85 -0.45 -12.36 11.12
C GLU A 85 0.01 -12.49 9.67
N LEU A 86 1.30 -12.62 9.44
CA LEU A 86 1.90 -12.44 8.13
C LEU A 86 1.51 -13.54 7.14
N ASP A 87 1.47 -14.81 7.57
CA ASP A 87 1.11 -15.91 6.67
C ASP A 87 -0.30 -15.75 6.12
N GLY A 88 -1.25 -15.38 6.97
CA GLY A 88 -2.64 -15.16 6.55
C GLY A 88 -2.77 -13.97 5.60
N HIS A 89 -2.06 -12.90 5.89
CA HIS A 89 -2.05 -11.71 5.03
C HIS A 89 -1.47 -12.02 3.66
N TYR A 90 -0.36 -12.74 3.62
CA TYR A 90 0.28 -13.19 2.40
C TYR A 90 -0.66 -14.05 1.54
N ALA A 91 -1.33 -15.02 2.16
CA ALA A 91 -2.27 -15.90 1.45
C ALA A 91 -3.41 -15.08 0.82
N ARG A 92 -3.94 -14.09 1.54
CA ARG A 92 -5.00 -13.22 1.03
C ARG A 92 -4.51 -12.36 -0.14
N ALA A 93 -3.33 -11.80 -0.04
CA ALA A 93 -2.75 -11.00 -1.12
C ALA A 93 -2.53 -11.84 -2.37
N LYS A 94 -2.00 -13.06 -2.23
CA LYS A 94 -1.83 -13.97 -3.36
C LYS A 94 -3.15 -14.34 -4.01
N ALA A 95 -4.16 -14.59 -3.21
CA ALA A 95 -5.50 -14.94 -3.72
C ALA A 95 -6.15 -13.79 -4.49
N SER A 96 -5.73 -12.55 -4.30
CA SER A 96 -6.25 -11.40 -5.03
C SER A 96 -5.80 -11.35 -6.48
N GLY A 97 -4.80 -12.17 -6.86
CA GLY A 97 -4.34 -12.31 -8.24
C GLY A 97 -3.28 -11.32 -8.69
N VAL A 98 -2.80 -10.44 -7.80
CA VAL A 98 -1.72 -9.52 -8.16
C VAL A 98 -0.37 -10.24 -8.20
N PRO A 99 0.61 -9.72 -8.98
CA PRO A 99 1.95 -10.34 -9.02
C PRO A 99 2.66 -10.23 -7.67
N ILE A 100 3.09 -11.39 -7.15
CA ILE A 100 4.00 -11.44 -6.00
C ILE A 100 5.40 -11.60 -6.59
N TYR A 101 6.21 -10.57 -6.55
CA TYR A 101 7.53 -10.66 -7.19
C TYR A 101 8.66 -11.04 -6.22
N LEU A 102 8.41 -10.95 -4.90
CA LEU A 102 9.29 -11.51 -3.88
C LEU A 102 8.40 -12.31 -2.92
N GLU A 103 8.63 -13.62 -2.89
CA GLU A 103 7.86 -14.51 -2.03
C GLU A 103 8.18 -14.25 -0.56
N LEU A 104 7.27 -14.66 0.33
CA LEU A 104 7.45 -14.51 1.77
C LEU A 104 8.67 -15.32 2.23
N GLU A 105 9.66 -14.61 2.79
CA GLU A 105 10.90 -15.21 3.26
C GLU A 105 11.54 -14.38 4.36
N SER A 106 12.44 -15.02 5.12
CA SER A 106 13.21 -14.33 6.16
C SER A 106 14.24 -13.39 5.53
N LYS A 107 14.45 -12.27 6.18
CA LYS A 107 15.43 -11.26 5.75
C LYS A 107 16.61 -11.19 6.72
N ASP A 108 17.79 -10.92 6.17
CA ASP A 108 19.04 -10.83 6.98
C ASP A 108 18.95 -9.73 8.03
N TYR A 109 18.24 -8.65 7.74
CA TYR A 109 18.11 -7.51 8.65
C TYR A 109 16.98 -7.67 9.67
N GLY A 110 16.25 -8.78 9.62
CA GLY A 110 15.22 -9.10 10.60
C GLY A 110 13.85 -9.32 9.98
N GLY A 111 13.06 -10.17 10.63
CA GLY A 111 11.70 -10.47 10.20
C GLY A 111 11.60 -11.25 8.91
N ARG A 112 10.36 -11.38 8.44
CA ARG A 112 10.04 -11.96 7.12
C ARG A 112 9.27 -10.91 6.33
N SER A 113 9.36 -10.97 5.02
CA SER A 113 8.57 -10.07 4.17
C SER A 113 8.31 -10.66 2.80
N TYR A 114 7.31 -10.11 2.12
CA TYR A 114 7.02 -10.39 0.73
C TYR A 114 6.74 -9.06 0.01
N SER A 115 6.86 -9.06 -1.31
CA SER A 115 6.62 -7.86 -2.10
C SER A 115 5.71 -8.16 -3.27
N LEU A 116 4.85 -7.20 -3.58
CA LEU A 116 3.87 -7.34 -4.66
C LEU A 116 3.74 -6.04 -5.44
N ARG A 117 3.10 -6.16 -6.60
CA ARG A 117 2.63 -5.01 -7.38
C ARG A 117 1.12 -4.90 -7.19
N ASP A 118 0.64 -3.69 -6.98
CA ASP A 118 -0.80 -3.50 -6.93
C ASP A 118 -1.41 -3.55 -8.35
N PRO A 119 -2.74 -3.43 -8.49
CA PRO A 119 -3.37 -3.55 -9.81
C PRO A 119 -2.86 -2.58 -10.88
N GLU A 120 -2.19 -1.50 -10.50
CA GLU A 120 -1.63 -0.55 -11.46
C GLU A 120 -0.10 -0.52 -11.45
N GLY A 121 0.54 -1.50 -10.79
CA GLY A 121 1.99 -1.63 -10.79
C GLY A 121 2.71 -0.92 -9.65
N GLY A 122 1.99 -0.36 -8.70
CA GLY A 122 2.57 0.23 -7.50
C GLY A 122 3.23 -0.82 -6.63
N GLU A 123 4.29 -0.45 -5.94
CA GLU A 123 5.11 -1.39 -5.18
C GLU A 123 4.77 -1.39 -3.70
N TRP A 124 4.57 -2.59 -3.13
CA TRP A 124 4.27 -2.80 -1.72
C TRP A 124 5.14 -3.91 -1.17
N THR A 125 5.72 -3.67 0.00
CA THR A 125 6.44 -4.70 0.76
C THR A 125 5.76 -4.84 2.11
N ILE A 126 5.42 -6.05 2.49
CA ILE A 126 4.68 -6.32 3.72
C ILE A 126 5.49 -7.30 4.56
N GLY A 127 5.71 -6.96 5.82
CA GLY A 127 6.55 -7.81 6.64
C GLY A 127 6.55 -7.48 8.11
N SER A 128 7.35 -8.26 8.83
CA SER A 128 7.50 -8.14 10.28
C SER A 128 8.81 -7.46 10.71
N TYR A 129 9.51 -6.83 9.75
CA TYR A 129 10.62 -5.96 10.07
C TYR A 129 10.10 -4.58 10.46
N ARG A 130 10.46 -4.11 11.65
CA ARG A 130 10.00 -2.83 12.14
C ARG A 130 11.09 -1.78 11.94
N ALA A 131 10.87 -0.90 10.97
CA ALA A 131 11.81 0.18 10.67
C ALA A 131 11.97 1.10 11.89
N GLY A 132 13.21 1.50 12.16
CA GLY A 132 13.52 2.32 13.32
C GLY A 132 13.65 1.53 14.63
N HIS A 133 13.38 0.22 14.61
CA HIS A 133 13.46 -0.66 15.77
C HIS A 133 14.16 -1.96 15.39
N PRO A 134 15.46 -1.90 15.00
CA PRO A 134 16.16 -3.11 14.56
C PRO A 134 16.26 -4.13 15.70
N ALA A 135 16.19 -5.42 15.33
CA ALA A 135 16.15 -6.51 16.29
C ALA A 135 17.34 -6.54 17.24
N ASN A 136 18.51 -6.10 16.78
CA ASN A 136 19.74 -6.08 17.54
C ASN A 136 20.18 -4.66 17.93
N GLY A 137 19.28 -3.73 17.81
CA GLY A 137 19.53 -2.33 18.12
C GLY A 137 19.44 -2.02 19.58
#